data_ed8938cd0a364c21205e566a62525be4
#
_entry.id   ed8938cd0a364c21205e566a62525be4
#
_cell.length_a   1.000
_cell.length_b   1.000
_cell.length_c   1.000
_cell.angle_alpha   90.00
_cell.angle_beta   90.00
_cell.angle_gamma   90.00
#
_symmetry.space_group_name_H-M   'P 1'
#
loop_
_entity.id
_entity.type
_entity.pdbx_description
1 polymer ?
#
loop_
_entity_poly.entity_id
_entity_poly.type
_entity_poly.pdbx_seq_one_letter_code
_entity_poly.pdbx_strand_id
1 'polypeptide(L)'
;MKILFYNHTGKVSGAERVLLMIVARLDRSRFEPVVWCPTDGPLMDLLKSFGIQAVPIAPLSARFTWRPVQLLKYLASFVAMIRAARAAVRAESPEIVHANSIRAGLVMTAATVGMRNRVVWHVHDLLPHHPLSSAIRTMVFALPRTEIVAVSHAVADRFRGVLLSRFPRRVRITVIHNAVDLDLFQPNHLKRSETRRQLGFSGQDLIVGTVGQLTPRKGQLELIEAFAKIAPYFPAAKLVIVGEALFNRDFEYAEGLKQAVDRLRIVNRVFFLGQREDVPDVTRTLDVAVVNSRAEPFGLTVVEAMAAGTPVLATAVDGIREIVDHHETGWLVTSGDALVDGLRSLLADSNLRTELSSKALSSVRTSFAADRFTADFQNFYRSLATASALHDPGQKFALEVKLSAD
;
A
#
# COMPACT_ATOMS: atom_id res chain seq x y z
N MET A 1 -22.35 -4.80 12.66
CA MET A 1 -20.99 -5.14 13.16
C MET A 1 -20.16 -3.88 13.24
N LYS A 2 -19.74 -3.50 14.44
CA LYS A 2 -18.89 -2.31 14.65
C LYS A 2 -17.42 -2.68 14.49
N ILE A 3 -16.70 -1.96 13.62
CA ILE A 3 -15.27 -2.18 13.35
C ILE A 3 -14.52 -0.90 13.69
N LEU A 4 -13.61 -0.98 14.66
CA LEU A 4 -12.70 0.09 15.01
C LEU A 4 -11.44 -0.03 14.14
N PHE A 5 -11.21 0.90 13.25
CA PHE A 5 -9.96 1.05 12.50
C PHE A 5 -9.01 1.96 13.27
N TYR A 6 -7.82 1.49 13.53
CA TYR A 6 -6.78 2.26 14.20
C TYR A 6 -5.62 2.53 13.25
N ASN A 7 -5.38 3.81 12.94
CA ASN A 7 -4.24 4.27 12.15
C ASN A 7 -3.30 5.12 12.99
N HIS A 8 -2.00 4.91 12.87
CA HIS A 8 -0.99 5.54 13.73
C HIS A 8 -0.47 6.90 13.23
N THR A 9 -0.92 7.36 12.06
CA THR A 9 -0.55 8.63 11.40
C THR A 9 -1.77 9.28 10.76
N GLY A 10 -1.79 10.61 10.68
CA GLY A 10 -2.78 11.36 9.90
C GLY A 10 -2.32 11.68 8.48
N LYS A 11 -1.06 11.38 8.13
CA LYS A 11 -0.52 11.57 6.78
C LYS A 11 -1.04 10.48 5.86
N VAL A 12 -1.30 10.81 4.61
CA VAL A 12 -1.82 9.86 3.61
C VAL A 12 -0.68 9.33 2.75
N SER A 13 -0.48 8.03 2.81
CA SER A 13 0.41 7.24 1.96
C SER A 13 -0.36 6.08 1.33
N GLY A 14 0.34 5.09 0.76
CA GLY A 14 -0.31 3.92 0.16
C GLY A 14 -1.22 3.16 1.13
N ALA A 15 -0.80 2.96 2.38
CA ALA A 15 -1.57 2.25 3.40
C ALA A 15 -2.86 3.00 3.78
N GLU A 16 -2.79 4.33 3.88
CA GLU A 16 -3.96 5.15 4.20
C GLU A 16 -4.94 5.25 3.04
N ARG A 17 -4.46 5.25 1.79
CA ARG A 17 -5.34 5.15 0.60
C ARG A 17 -6.10 3.82 0.58
N VAL A 18 -5.44 2.74 0.93
CA VAL A 18 -6.07 1.42 1.09
C VAL A 18 -7.10 1.41 2.22
N LEU A 19 -6.79 2.02 3.37
CA LEU A 19 -7.75 2.21 4.46
C LEU A 19 -8.99 2.97 4.00
N LEU A 20 -8.81 4.12 3.34
CA LEU A 20 -9.91 4.92 2.79
C LEU A 20 -10.77 4.11 1.82
N MET A 21 -10.13 3.31 0.94
CA MET A 21 -10.84 2.44 0.00
C MET A 21 -11.72 1.42 0.72
N ILE A 22 -11.23 0.79 1.80
CA ILE A 22 -12.02 -0.14 2.62
C ILE A 22 -13.20 0.61 3.24
N VAL A 23 -12.92 1.63 4.06
CA VAL A 23 -13.95 2.26 4.90
C VAL A 23 -15.01 3.02 4.10
N ALA A 24 -14.67 3.57 2.94
CA ALA A 24 -15.62 4.26 2.06
C ALA A 24 -16.60 3.31 1.36
N ARG A 25 -16.19 2.06 1.10
CA ARG A 25 -16.98 1.09 0.33
C ARG A 25 -17.63 -0.03 1.17
N LEU A 26 -17.41 -0.07 2.49
CA LEU A 26 -18.11 -1.03 3.37
C LEU A 26 -19.62 -0.85 3.28
N ASP A 27 -20.38 -1.94 3.21
CA ASP A 27 -21.82 -1.96 3.31
C ASP A 27 -22.29 -1.45 4.68
N ARG A 28 -22.78 -0.22 4.73
CA ARG A 28 -23.20 0.48 5.94
C ARG A 28 -24.40 -0.13 6.64
N SER A 29 -25.17 -0.95 5.94
CA SER A 29 -26.27 -1.68 6.56
C SER A 29 -25.78 -2.81 7.48
N ARG A 30 -24.55 -3.27 7.27
CA ARG A 30 -23.95 -4.41 7.97
C ARG A 30 -22.74 -4.03 8.81
N PHE A 31 -21.98 -3.03 8.39
CA PHE A 31 -20.73 -2.62 9.01
C PHE A 31 -20.77 -1.15 9.43
N GLU A 32 -20.39 -0.89 10.67
CA GLU A 32 -20.24 0.44 11.24
C GLU A 32 -18.74 0.73 11.46
N PRO A 33 -18.04 1.34 10.49
CA PRO A 33 -16.63 1.71 10.67
C PRO A 33 -16.49 2.97 11.49
N VAL A 34 -15.60 2.91 12.47
CA VAL A 34 -15.11 4.06 13.23
C VAL A 34 -13.59 4.10 13.06
N VAL A 35 -13.04 5.23 12.63
CA VAL A 35 -11.60 5.35 12.37
C VAL A 35 -10.95 6.23 13.43
N TRP A 36 -9.93 5.71 14.08
CA TRP A 36 -9.11 6.44 15.03
C TRP A 36 -7.77 6.77 14.38
N CYS A 37 -7.49 8.05 14.18
CA CYS A 37 -6.25 8.52 13.55
C CYS A 37 -5.81 9.86 14.13
N PRO A 38 -4.50 10.19 14.07
CA PRO A 38 -3.98 11.49 14.44
C PRO A 38 -4.46 12.60 13.49
N THR A 39 -4.39 13.83 13.98
CA THR A 39 -4.76 15.06 13.23
C THR A 39 -3.54 15.71 12.55
N ASP A 40 -2.40 15.02 12.47
CA ASP A 40 -1.13 15.52 11.90
C ASP A 40 -1.06 15.45 10.37
N GLY A 41 -2.21 15.32 9.68
CA GLY A 41 -2.31 15.23 8.23
C GLY A 41 -3.75 15.20 7.72
N PRO A 42 -3.96 15.06 6.39
CA PRO A 42 -5.27 15.23 5.74
C PRO A 42 -6.21 14.03 5.93
N LEU A 43 -5.77 12.92 6.54
CA LEU A 43 -6.58 11.69 6.65
C LEU A 43 -7.91 11.94 7.35
N MET A 44 -7.91 12.73 8.42
CA MET A 44 -9.11 13.05 9.19
C MET A 44 -10.18 13.76 8.33
N ASP A 45 -9.77 14.71 7.52
CA ASP A 45 -10.70 15.48 6.68
C ASP A 45 -11.21 14.65 5.50
N LEU A 46 -10.36 13.78 4.94
CA LEU A 46 -10.78 12.81 3.92
C LEU A 46 -11.81 11.82 4.47
N LEU A 47 -11.62 11.30 5.68
CA LEU A 47 -12.59 10.42 6.33
C LEU A 47 -13.94 11.11 6.51
N LYS A 48 -13.95 12.35 7.00
CA LYS A 48 -15.17 13.16 7.15
C LYS A 48 -15.87 13.40 5.82
N SER A 49 -15.14 13.67 4.73
CA SER A 49 -15.72 13.86 3.40
C SER A 49 -16.44 12.64 2.87
N PHE A 50 -16.04 11.44 3.32
CA PHE A 50 -16.74 10.17 3.04
C PHE A 50 -17.84 9.82 4.06
N GLY A 51 -18.17 10.73 4.99
CA GLY A 51 -19.17 10.48 6.03
C GLY A 51 -18.75 9.40 7.04
N ILE A 52 -17.42 9.20 7.25
CA ILE A 52 -16.86 8.25 8.20
C ILE A 52 -16.69 8.92 9.55
N GLN A 53 -17.15 8.26 10.62
CA GLN A 53 -16.84 8.69 11.97
C GLN A 53 -15.34 8.58 12.22
N ALA A 54 -14.69 9.74 12.40
CA ALA A 54 -13.26 9.84 12.68
C ALA A 54 -13.02 10.42 14.07
N VAL A 55 -12.20 9.75 14.87
CA VAL A 55 -11.88 10.15 16.25
C VAL A 55 -10.41 10.52 16.35
N PRO A 56 -10.07 11.71 16.86
CA PRO A 56 -8.68 12.13 16.99
C PRO A 56 -7.93 11.38 18.09
N ILE A 57 -6.70 10.99 17.79
CA ILE A 57 -5.77 10.39 18.74
C ILE A 57 -4.41 11.07 18.68
N ALA A 58 -3.59 10.89 19.72
CA ALA A 58 -2.21 11.37 19.70
C ALA A 58 -1.37 10.60 18.67
N PRO A 59 -0.48 11.27 17.91
CA PRO A 59 0.40 10.60 16.98
C PRO A 59 1.41 9.69 17.70
N LEU A 60 1.71 8.52 17.14
CA LEU A 60 2.70 7.60 17.68
C LEU A 60 4.11 8.07 17.31
N SER A 61 4.77 8.77 18.21
CA SER A 61 6.16 9.25 18.06
C SER A 61 7.17 8.21 18.52
N ALA A 62 7.12 6.98 17.99
CA ALA A 62 8.12 5.97 18.30
C ALA A 62 9.17 5.88 17.18
N ARG A 63 10.42 6.28 17.49
CA ARG A 63 11.59 6.06 16.64
C ARG A 63 12.59 5.20 17.38
N PHE A 64 13.25 4.30 16.68
CA PHE A 64 14.38 3.57 17.26
C PHE A 64 15.49 4.57 17.60
N THR A 65 15.96 4.55 18.86
CA THR A 65 17.03 5.40 19.34
C THR A 65 17.83 4.66 20.41
N TRP A 66 19.13 4.89 20.43
CA TRP A 66 20.03 4.39 21.47
C TRP A 66 20.17 5.38 22.65
N ARG A 67 19.50 6.56 22.61
CA ARG A 67 19.54 7.55 23.68
C ARG A 67 18.57 7.13 24.79
N PRO A 68 19.03 6.84 26.01
CA PRO A 68 18.21 6.25 27.07
C PRO A 68 17.03 7.14 27.48
N VAL A 69 17.23 8.46 27.55
CA VAL A 69 16.15 9.42 27.88
C VAL A 69 15.05 9.44 26.82
N GLN A 70 15.42 9.34 25.54
CA GLN A 70 14.43 9.27 24.46
C GLN A 70 13.71 7.92 24.46
N LEU A 71 14.40 6.83 24.76
CA LEU A 71 13.81 5.51 24.88
C LEU A 71 12.75 5.47 26.01
N LEU A 72 13.06 6.05 27.17
CA LEU A 72 12.10 6.18 28.28
C LEU A 72 10.87 7.01 27.89
N LYS A 73 11.07 8.15 27.18
CA LYS A 73 9.95 8.96 26.67
C LYS A 73 9.09 8.17 25.69
N TYR A 74 9.68 7.37 24.79
CA TYR A 74 8.93 6.54 23.85
C TYR A 74 8.17 5.42 24.56
N LEU A 75 8.76 4.78 25.56
CA LEU A 75 8.09 3.77 26.39
C LEU A 75 6.91 4.38 27.16
N ALA A 76 7.09 5.54 27.77
CA ALA A 76 6.03 6.26 28.46
C ALA A 76 4.88 6.64 27.51
N SER A 77 5.22 7.17 26.31
CA SER A 77 4.24 7.50 25.27
C SER A 77 3.52 6.25 24.77
N PHE A 78 4.21 5.14 24.59
CA PHE A 78 3.62 3.87 24.16
C PHE A 78 2.65 3.31 25.22
N VAL A 79 3.02 3.36 26.51
CA VAL A 79 2.15 2.94 27.61
C VAL A 79 0.91 3.84 27.72
N ALA A 80 1.08 5.16 27.60
CA ALA A 80 -0.04 6.11 27.62
C ALA A 80 -1.01 5.82 26.46
N MET A 81 -0.48 5.55 25.28
CA MET A 81 -1.28 5.21 24.10
C MET A 81 -2.02 3.89 24.26
N ILE A 82 -1.38 2.85 24.81
CA ILE A 82 -2.06 1.57 25.13
C ILE A 82 -3.22 1.81 26.11
N ARG A 83 -3.01 2.63 27.14
CA ARG A 83 -4.07 2.96 28.10
C ARG A 83 -5.24 3.70 27.45
N ALA A 84 -4.94 4.70 26.63
CA ALA A 84 -5.95 5.44 25.87
C ALA A 84 -6.70 4.53 24.90
N ALA A 85 -5.97 3.71 24.11
CA ALA A 85 -6.56 2.74 23.20
C ALA A 85 -7.44 1.72 23.95
N ARG A 86 -7.02 1.25 25.14
CA ARG A 86 -7.80 0.34 25.98
C ARG A 86 -9.10 0.98 26.47
N ALA A 87 -9.04 2.23 26.96
CA ALA A 87 -10.23 2.96 27.38
C ALA A 87 -11.22 3.15 26.22
N ALA A 88 -10.69 3.45 25.05
CA ALA A 88 -11.43 3.64 23.85
C ALA A 88 -12.13 2.37 23.34
N VAL A 89 -11.40 1.25 23.27
CA VAL A 89 -12.00 -0.04 22.89
C VAL A 89 -13.12 -0.43 23.86
N ARG A 90 -13.00 -0.10 25.16
CA ARG A 90 -14.07 -0.32 26.12
C ARG A 90 -15.29 0.55 25.88
N ALA A 91 -15.07 1.84 25.57
CA ALA A 91 -16.16 2.80 25.31
C ALA A 91 -16.90 2.47 24.00
N GLU A 92 -16.15 2.18 22.94
CA GLU A 92 -16.70 1.90 21.61
C GLU A 92 -17.28 0.48 21.50
N SER A 93 -16.79 -0.45 22.34
CA SER A 93 -17.19 -1.87 22.34
C SER A 93 -17.23 -2.48 20.92
N PRO A 94 -16.17 -2.32 20.09
CA PRO A 94 -16.16 -2.85 18.73
C PRO A 94 -16.11 -4.38 18.75
N GLU A 95 -16.70 -5.03 17.77
CA GLU A 95 -16.58 -6.47 17.59
C GLU A 95 -15.20 -6.85 17.04
N ILE A 96 -14.66 -6.00 16.15
CA ILE A 96 -13.35 -6.16 15.52
C ILE A 96 -12.54 -4.87 15.67
N VAL A 97 -11.26 -5.03 15.94
CA VAL A 97 -10.27 -3.95 15.91
C VAL A 97 -9.35 -4.19 14.70
N HIS A 98 -9.39 -3.30 13.71
CA HIS A 98 -8.54 -3.35 12.53
C HIS A 98 -7.39 -2.35 12.67
N ALA A 99 -6.19 -2.86 12.88
CA ALA A 99 -4.96 -2.07 13.01
C ALA A 99 -4.27 -1.95 11.64
N ASN A 100 -4.21 -0.74 11.08
CA ASN A 100 -3.77 -0.48 9.71
C ASN A 100 -2.23 -0.40 9.55
N SER A 101 -1.48 -1.06 10.38
CA SER A 101 -0.03 -1.25 10.27
C SER A 101 0.48 -2.17 11.37
N ILE A 102 1.73 -2.62 11.26
CA ILE A 102 2.41 -3.37 12.32
C ILE A 102 2.46 -2.57 13.64
N ARG A 103 2.73 -1.25 13.57
CA ARG A 103 2.78 -0.38 14.76
C ARG A 103 1.41 -0.25 15.42
N ALA A 104 0.39 -0.05 14.63
CA ALA A 104 -1.00 -0.02 15.09
C ALA A 104 -1.38 -1.38 15.73
N GLY A 105 -0.97 -2.47 15.12
CA GLY A 105 -1.17 -3.82 15.63
C GLY A 105 -0.56 -4.05 17.00
N LEU A 106 0.69 -3.60 17.21
CA LEU A 106 1.36 -3.69 18.52
C LEU A 106 0.58 -2.97 19.62
N VAL A 107 0.13 -1.73 19.34
CA VAL A 107 -0.65 -0.93 20.28
C VAL A 107 -1.99 -1.62 20.60
N MET A 108 -2.74 -1.99 19.56
CA MET A 108 -4.10 -2.51 19.73
C MET A 108 -4.11 -3.91 20.35
N THR A 109 -3.15 -4.75 20.01
CA THR A 109 -3.01 -6.07 20.63
C THR A 109 -2.70 -5.94 22.12
N ALA A 110 -1.78 -5.05 22.51
CA ALA A 110 -1.50 -4.79 23.91
C ALA A 110 -2.71 -4.17 24.65
N ALA A 111 -3.43 -3.27 24.00
CA ALA A 111 -4.62 -2.63 24.59
C ALA A 111 -5.78 -3.60 24.83
N THR A 112 -5.91 -4.65 24.01
CA THR A 112 -7.01 -5.61 24.06
C THR A 112 -6.70 -6.87 24.85
N VAL A 113 -5.53 -6.99 25.48
CA VAL A 113 -5.19 -8.12 26.36
C VAL A 113 -6.26 -8.29 27.44
N GLY A 114 -6.81 -9.51 27.57
CA GLY A 114 -7.90 -9.84 28.48
C GLY A 114 -9.29 -9.38 28.04
N MET A 115 -9.44 -8.83 26.82
CA MET A 115 -10.74 -8.53 26.20
C MET A 115 -11.14 -9.63 25.21
N ARG A 116 -12.42 -9.61 24.78
CA ARG A 116 -12.96 -10.57 23.81
C ARG A 116 -12.76 -10.17 22.34
N ASN A 117 -12.30 -8.94 22.08
CA ASN A 117 -12.12 -8.40 20.72
C ASN A 117 -11.12 -9.22 19.90
N ARG A 118 -11.39 -9.39 18.60
CA ARG A 118 -10.40 -9.84 17.64
C ARG A 118 -9.61 -8.66 17.10
N VAL A 119 -8.30 -8.80 16.99
CA VAL A 119 -7.41 -7.78 16.46
C VAL A 119 -6.87 -8.23 15.11
N VAL A 120 -7.20 -7.49 14.07
CA VAL A 120 -6.70 -7.70 12.72
C VAL A 120 -5.52 -6.77 12.49
N TRP A 121 -4.37 -7.29 12.13
CA TRP A 121 -3.23 -6.49 11.66
C TRP A 121 -3.23 -6.48 10.14
N HIS A 122 -3.45 -5.34 9.55
CA HIS A 122 -3.28 -5.14 8.11
C HIS A 122 -1.84 -4.73 7.85
N VAL A 123 -1.06 -5.65 7.29
CA VAL A 123 0.38 -5.51 7.13
C VAL A 123 0.70 -5.06 5.71
N HIS A 124 1.18 -3.81 5.61
CA HIS A 124 1.55 -3.15 4.36
C HIS A 124 3.05 -3.15 4.07
N ASP A 125 3.87 -3.60 5.02
CA ASP A 125 5.32 -3.54 4.92
C ASP A 125 5.96 -4.93 4.98
N LEU A 126 7.09 -5.07 4.30
CA LEU A 126 7.95 -6.25 4.41
C LEU A 126 8.68 -6.22 5.76
N LEU A 127 8.35 -7.14 6.65
CA LEU A 127 9.00 -7.22 7.95
C LEU A 127 10.49 -7.59 7.79
N PRO A 128 11.42 -6.73 8.22
CA PRO A 128 12.85 -6.95 7.98
C PRO A 128 13.40 -8.17 8.76
N HIS A 129 14.54 -8.69 8.32
CA HIS A 129 15.32 -9.68 9.07
C HIS A 129 16.05 -8.97 10.23
N HIS A 130 15.39 -8.86 11.38
CA HIS A 130 15.88 -8.14 12.56
C HIS A 130 15.38 -8.83 13.84
N PRO A 131 16.13 -8.84 14.95
CA PRO A 131 15.67 -9.42 16.23
C PRO A 131 14.32 -8.89 16.71
N LEU A 132 14.04 -7.59 16.51
CA LEU A 132 12.74 -6.99 16.82
C LEU A 132 11.60 -7.65 16.04
N SER A 133 11.84 -8.07 14.81
CA SER A 133 10.84 -8.79 14.00
C SER A 133 10.52 -10.15 14.60
N SER A 134 11.49 -10.81 15.22
CA SER A 134 11.26 -12.05 15.94
C SER A 134 10.44 -11.82 17.20
N ALA A 135 10.69 -10.75 17.94
CA ALA A 135 9.89 -10.35 19.09
C ALA A 135 8.43 -10.05 18.70
N ILE A 136 8.20 -9.36 17.58
CA ILE A 136 6.86 -9.11 17.02
C ILE A 136 6.15 -10.43 16.72
N ARG A 137 6.81 -11.37 16.04
CA ARG A 137 6.24 -12.70 15.72
C ARG A 137 5.91 -13.49 16.99
N THR A 138 6.80 -13.47 17.99
CA THR A 138 6.58 -14.12 19.27
C THR A 138 5.36 -13.54 20.01
N MET A 139 5.20 -12.22 19.98
CA MET A 139 4.04 -11.57 20.58
C MET A 139 2.74 -12.01 19.89
N VAL A 140 2.70 -11.98 18.56
CA VAL A 140 1.54 -12.42 17.77
C VAL A 140 1.25 -13.91 18.03
N PHE A 141 2.30 -14.75 18.10
CA PHE A 141 2.18 -16.17 18.42
C PHE A 141 1.59 -16.44 19.81
N ALA A 142 2.00 -15.64 20.81
CA ALA A 142 1.58 -15.80 22.19
C ALA A 142 0.15 -15.33 22.46
N LEU A 143 -0.35 -14.37 21.67
CA LEU A 143 -1.65 -13.73 21.91
C LEU A 143 -2.72 -14.32 20.98
N PRO A 144 -3.65 -15.15 21.51
CA PRO A 144 -4.77 -15.64 20.73
C PRO A 144 -5.68 -14.48 20.30
N ARG A 145 -6.44 -14.66 19.23
CA ARG A 145 -7.36 -13.67 18.65
C ARG A 145 -6.69 -12.55 17.82
N THR A 146 -5.39 -12.71 17.49
CA THR A 146 -4.71 -11.86 16.53
C THR A 146 -4.75 -12.53 15.15
N GLU A 147 -5.29 -11.83 14.18
CA GLU A 147 -5.37 -12.24 12.78
C GLU A 147 -4.47 -11.34 11.95
N ILE A 148 -3.79 -11.88 10.96
CA ILE A 148 -2.93 -11.09 10.06
C ILE A 148 -3.59 -11.06 8.69
N VAL A 149 -3.76 -9.85 8.15
CA VAL A 149 -4.05 -9.64 6.72
C VAL A 149 -2.80 -9.06 6.08
N ALA A 150 -2.25 -9.75 5.12
CA ALA A 150 -1.08 -9.32 4.35
C ALA A 150 -1.51 -8.86 2.95
N VAL A 151 -0.91 -7.77 2.47
CA VAL A 151 -1.25 -7.17 1.16
C VAL A 151 -0.72 -7.97 -0.04
N SER A 152 0.13 -8.98 0.21
CA SER A 152 0.70 -9.89 -0.79
C SER A 152 1.21 -11.18 -0.14
N HIS A 153 1.45 -12.21 -0.95
CA HIS A 153 2.14 -13.42 -0.49
C HIS A 153 3.56 -13.12 -0.03
N ALA A 154 4.26 -12.22 -0.71
CA ALA A 154 5.60 -11.78 -0.31
C ALA A 154 5.60 -11.17 1.10
N VAL A 155 4.62 -10.34 1.44
CA VAL A 155 4.45 -9.78 2.80
C VAL A 155 4.08 -10.89 3.79
N ALA A 156 3.16 -11.78 3.43
CA ALA A 156 2.76 -12.91 4.28
C ALA A 156 3.94 -13.82 4.63
N ASP A 157 4.76 -14.18 3.66
CA ASP A 157 5.91 -15.06 3.85
C ASP A 157 7.01 -14.37 4.67
N ARG A 158 7.25 -13.09 4.40
CA ARG A 158 8.20 -12.29 5.18
C ARG A 158 7.73 -12.12 6.63
N PHE A 159 6.42 -11.97 6.85
CA PHE A 159 5.84 -11.88 8.19
C PHE A 159 5.89 -13.22 8.92
N ARG A 160 5.60 -14.34 8.23
CA ARG A 160 5.63 -15.69 8.80
C ARG A 160 6.98 -16.02 9.43
N GLY A 161 8.06 -15.81 8.71
CA GLY A 161 9.41 -16.18 9.13
C GLY A 161 9.47 -17.64 9.59
N VAL A 162 10.53 -18.03 10.28
CA VAL A 162 10.74 -19.42 10.73
C VAL A 162 9.73 -19.82 11.82
N LEU A 163 9.47 -18.95 12.80
CA LEU A 163 8.62 -19.27 13.96
C LEU A 163 7.18 -19.62 13.56
N LEU A 164 6.52 -18.74 12.80
CA LEU A 164 5.12 -18.95 12.44
C LEU A 164 4.96 -20.01 11.34
N SER A 165 5.98 -20.22 10.50
CA SER A 165 5.98 -21.32 9.52
C SER A 165 5.98 -22.69 10.20
N ARG A 166 6.65 -22.82 11.36
CA ARG A 166 6.69 -24.06 12.13
C ARG A 166 5.35 -24.38 12.82
N PHE A 167 4.51 -23.35 13.05
CA PHE A 167 3.22 -23.49 13.72
C PHE A 167 2.09 -22.79 12.93
N PRO A 168 1.78 -23.24 11.70
CA PRO A 168 0.90 -22.50 10.78
C PRO A 168 -0.55 -22.37 11.25
N ARG A 169 -0.99 -23.26 12.15
CA ARG A 169 -2.36 -23.24 12.70
C ARG A 169 -2.53 -22.28 13.90
N ARG A 170 -1.44 -21.74 14.44
CA ARG A 170 -1.48 -20.90 15.65
C ARG A 170 -1.87 -19.46 15.33
N VAL A 171 -1.41 -18.94 14.18
CA VAL A 171 -1.71 -17.58 13.71
C VAL A 171 -2.21 -17.69 12.27
N ARG A 172 -3.43 -17.23 12.05
CA ARG A 172 -4.00 -17.17 10.70
C ARG A 172 -3.42 -15.96 9.96
N ILE A 173 -2.81 -16.20 8.81
CA ILE A 173 -2.34 -15.17 7.88
C ILE A 173 -3.16 -15.31 6.61
N THR A 174 -3.99 -14.33 6.32
CA THR A 174 -4.82 -14.24 5.11
C THR A 174 -4.17 -13.23 4.17
N VAL A 175 -4.04 -13.56 2.90
CA VAL A 175 -3.62 -12.61 1.88
C VAL A 175 -4.86 -12.01 1.25
N ILE A 176 -4.94 -10.66 1.29
CA ILE A 176 -5.92 -9.87 0.54
C ILE A 176 -5.09 -8.84 -0.22
N HIS A 177 -4.93 -9.04 -1.51
CA HIS A 177 -4.18 -8.13 -2.37
C HIS A 177 -4.82 -6.75 -2.34
N ASN A 178 -4.02 -5.69 -2.29
CA ASN A 178 -4.51 -4.34 -2.46
C ASN A 178 -5.18 -4.17 -3.84
N ALA A 179 -5.92 -3.10 -4.00
CA ALA A 179 -6.68 -2.82 -5.20
C ALA A 179 -6.46 -1.39 -5.70
N VAL A 180 -7.02 -1.11 -6.85
CA VAL A 180 -7.08 0.22 -7.46
C VAL A 180 -8.53 0.63 -7.68
N ASP A 181 -8.78 1.92 -7.54
CA ASP A 181 -10.05 2.55 -7.90
C ASP A 181 -10.12 2.72 -9.42
N LEU A 182 -10.93 1.88 -10.08
CA LEU A 182 -11.08 1.88 -11.53
C LEU A 182 -11.84 3.12 -12.05
N ASP A 183 -12.58 3.82 -11.21
CA ASP A 183 -13.23 5.09 -11.60
C ASP A 183 -12.22 6.22 -11.68
N LEU A 184 -11.21 6.20 -10.81
CA LEU A 184 -10.12 7.15 -10.81
C LEU A 184 -9.05 6.80 -11.87
N PHE A 185 -8.63 5.53 -11.90
CA PHE A 185 -7.58 5.04 -12.80
C PHE A 185 -8.22 4.24 -13.96
N GLN A 186 -8.67 4.93 -14.98
CA GLN A 186 -9.16 4.34 -16.22
C GLN A 186 -8.57 5.07 -17.43
N PRO A 187 -8.45 4.40 -18.59
CA PRO A 187 -8.01 5.07 -19.81
C PRO A 187 -8.94 6.22 -20.17
N ASN A 188 -8.37 7.38 -20.50
CA ASN A 188 -9.12 8.54 -20.97
C ASN A 188 -8.23 9.38 -21.90
N HIS A 189 -8.47 9.28 -23.21
CA HIS A 189 -7.67 9.94 -24.24
C HIS A 189 -7.77 11.47 -24.20
N LEU A 190 -8.94 12.01 -23.84
CA LEU A 190 -9.14 13.45 -23.73
C LEU A 190 -8.32 14.01 -22.56
N LYS A 191 -8.45 13.40 -21.39
CA LYS A 191 -7.65 13.78 -20.21
C LYS A 191 -6.14 13.59 -20.46
N ARG A 192 -5.74 12.49 -21.09
CA ARG A 192 -4.34 12.28 -21.49
C ARG A 192 -3.80 13.45 -22.31
N SER A 193 -4.52 13.84 -23.36
CA SER A 193 -4.09 14.94 -24.27
C SER A 193 -4.10 16.30 -23.56
N GLU A 194 -5.10 16.58 -22.74
CA GLU A 194 -5.21 17.79 -21.95
C GLU A 194 -4.05 17.90 -20.95
N THR A 195 -3.80 16.85 -20.16
CA THR A 195 -2.73 16.86 -19.15
C THR A 195 -1.35 16.93 -19.78
N ARG A 196 -1.11 16.25 -20.93
CA ARG A 196 0.13 16.42 -21.68
C ARG A 196 0.37 17.87 -22.06
N ARG A 197 -0.65 18.55 -22.61
CA ARG A 197 -0.54 19.96 -22.99
C ARG A 197 -0.27 20.86 -21.77
N GLN A 198 -0.95 20.63 -20.65
CA GLN A 198 -0.73 21.38 -19.40
C GLN A 198 0.69 21.20 -18.84
N LEU A 199 1.28 20.02 -19.02
CA LEU A 199 2.66 19.72 -18.61
C LEU A 199 3.71 20.16 -19.65
N GLY A 200 3.29 20.75 -20.79
CA GLY A 200 4.18 21.21 -21.85
C GLY A 200 4.70 20.08 -22.76
N PHE A 201 4.04 18.93 -22.79
CA PHE A 201 4.39 17.81 -23.67
C PHE A 201 3.57 17.84 -24.96
N SER A 202 4.22 17.48 -26.06
CA SER A 202 3.58 17.32 -27.36
C SER A 202 2.98 15.93 -27.55
N GLY A 203 2.15 15.78 -28.60
CA GLY A 203 1.63 14.45 -28.95
C GLY A 203 2.70 13.49 -29.49
N GLN A 204 3.88 14.02 -29.90
CA GLN A 204 5.00 13.24 -30.45
C GLN A 204 6.00 12.80 -29.35
N ASP A 205 5.90 13.36 -28.13
CA ASP A 205 6.80 12.98 -27.05
C ASP A 205 6.47 11.56 -26.56
N LEU A 206 7.52 10.78 -26.31
CA LEU A 206 7.44 9.46 -25.67
C LEU A 206 7.74 9.63 -24.18
N ILE A 207 6.71 9.55 -23.34
CA ILE A 207 6.84 9.87 -21.92
C ILE A 207 7.05 8.59 -21.10
N VAL A 208 8.26 8.43 -20.58
CA VAL A 208 8.60 7.45 -19.54
C VAL A 208 8.36 8.12 -18.19
N GLY A 209 7.71 7.45 -17.25
CA GLY A 209 7.45 8.06 -15.94
C GLY A 209 7.52 7.10 -14.78
N THR A 210 7.86 7.65 -13.62
CA THR A 210 7.78 6.95 -12.34
C THR A 210 7.03 7.80 -11.32
N VAL A 211 6.17 7.15 -10.52
CA VAL A 211 5.35 7.79 -9.50
C VAL A 211 5.67 7.16 -8.14
N GLY A 212 5.95 7.99 -7.14
CA GLY A 212 6.16 7.52 -5.78
C GLY A 212 7.12 8.38 -4.98
N GLN A 213 7.26 8.04 -3.71
CA GLN A 213 8.21 8.70 -2.81
C GLN A 213 9.63 8.67 -3.38
N LEU A 214 10.35 9.78 -3.32
CA LEU A 214 11.77 9.84 -3.68
C LEU A 214 12.60 9.21 -2.54
N THR A 215 13.10 8.02 -2.79
CA THR A 215 13.90 7.24 -1.82
C THR A 215 14.73 6.19 -2.55
N PRO A 216 15.93 5.84 -2.05
CA PRO A 216 16.79 4.82 -2.68
C PRO A 216 16.09 3.47 -2.94
N ARG A 217 15.09 3.14 -2.12
CA ARG A 217 14.30 1.93 -2.28
C ARG A 217 13.50 1.89 -3.59
N LYS A 218 13.10 3.05 -4.12
CA LYS A 218 12.30 3.17 -5.34
C LYS A 218 13.13 3.21 -6.63
N GLY A 219 14.47 3.31 -6.52
CA GLY A 219 15.36 3.16 -7.65
C GLY A 219 15.29 4.25 -8.72
N GLN A 220 14.92 5.49 -8.36
CA GLN A 220 14.84 6.59 -9.34
C GLN A 220 16.21 6.94 -9.92
N LEU A 221 17.30 6.80 -9.15
CA LEU A 221 18.64 7.07 -9.66
C LEU A 221 19.00 6.10 -10.79
N GLU A 222 18.79 4.82 -10.58
CA GLU A 222 19.04 3.78 -11.58
C GLU A 222 18.16 3.96 -12.83
N LEU A 223 16.93 4.48 -12.65
CA LEU A 223 16.07 4.82 -13.79
C LEU A 223 16.62 6.00 -14.57
N ILE A 224 17.10 7.07 -13.90
CA ILE A 224 17.74 8.22 -14.57
C ILE A 224 18.98 7.77 -15.35
N GLU A 225 19.81 6.91 -14.77
CA GLU A 225 21.02 6.38 -15.43
C GLU A 225 20.67 5.50 -16.63
N ALA A 226 19.64 4.64 -16.50
CA ALA A 226 19.15 3.82 -17.63
C ALA A 226 18.56 4.68 -18.73
N PHE A 227 17.77 5.71 -18.37
CA PHE A 227 17.20 6.65 -19.32
C PHE A 227 18.30 7.43 -20.07
N ALA A 228 19.35 7.87 -19.40
CA ALA A 228 20.48 8.57 -20.04
C ALA A 228 21.14 7.71 -21.12
N LYS A 229 21.26 6.38 -20.92
CA LYS A 229 21.84 5.46 -21.91
C LYS A 229 20.97 5.33 -23.16
N ILE A 230 19.63 5.43 -23.02
CA ILE A 230 18.71 5.27 -24.18
C ILE A 230 18.35 6.60 -24.86
N ALA A 231 18.45 7.72 -24.14
CA ALA A 231 18.04 9.04 -24.60
C ALA A 231 18.63 9.44 -25.99
N PRO A 232 19.89 9.13 -26.34
CA PRO A 232 20.43 9.44 -27.65
C PRO A 232 19.72 8.75 -28.82
N TYR A 233 19.15 7.56 -28.58
CA TYR A 233 18.46 6.75 -29.58
C TYR A 233 16.98 7.11 -29.74
N PHE A 234 16.40 7.80 -28.75
CA PHE A 234 14.99 8.21 -28.73
C PHE A 234 14.89 9.73 -28.51
N PRO A 235 15.10 10.58 -29.51
CA PRO A 235 15.06 12.04 -29.36
C PRO A 235 13.75 12.58 -28.79
N ALA A 236 12.62 11.94 -29.03
CA ALA A 236 11.31 12.30 -28.49
C ALA A 236 11.05 11.82 -27.04
N ALA A 237 11.91 10.95 -26.49
CA ALA A 237 11.66 10.43 -25.15
C ALA A 237 11.89 11.50 -24.07
N LYS A 238 11.03 11.55 -23.07
CA LYS A 238 11.09 12.39 -21.87
C LYS A 238 10.93 11.50 -20.63
N LEU A 239 11.63 11.82 -19.56
CA LEU A 239 11.48 11.15 -18.28
C LEU A 239 10.74 12.06 -17.30
N VAL A 240 9.66 11.57 -16.71
CA VAL A 240 8.86 12.28 -15.72
C VAL A 240 9.00 11.57 -14.38
N ILE A 241 9.34 12.33 -13.33
CA ILE A 241 9.49 11.84 -11.97
C ILE A 241 8.48 12.57 -11.09
N VAL A 242 7.51 11.83 -10.55
CA VAL A 242 6.42 12.35 -9.71
C VAL A 242 6.60 11.88 -8.28
N GLY A 243 6.61 12.82 -7.34
CA GLY A 243 6.73 12.57 -5.92
C GLY A 243 7.80 13.41 -5.25
N GLU A 244 7.91 13.26 -3.96
CA GLU A 244 8.84 14.00 -3.09
C GLU A 244 9.47 13.08 -2.05
N ALA A 245 10.52 13.58 -1.37
CA ALA A 245 11.05 12.98 -0.17
C ALA A 245 10.08 13.21 0.98
N LEU A 246 9.61 12.13 1.63
CA LEU A 246 8.59 12.19 2.67
C LEU A 246 9.20 12.00 4.08
N PHE A 247 8.45 12.39 5.12
CA PHE A 247 8.78 12.14 6.53
C PHE A 247 10.10 12.74 7.00
N ASN A 248 10.56 13.85 6.40
CA ASN A 248 11.85 14.48 6.66
C ASN A 248 13.02 13.50 6.49
N ARG A 249 12.96 12.67 5.45
CA ARG A 249 13.99 11.71 5.08
C ARG A 249 14.27 11.81 3.58
N ASP A 250 15.43 11.32 3.20
CA ASP A 250 15.84 11.19 1.80
C ASP A 250 15.93 12.51 1.00
N PHE A 251 16.02 13.69 1.67
CA PHE A 251 16.22 14.97 0.97
C PHE A 251 17.53 15.00 0.19
N GLU A 252 18.62 14.47 0.78
CA GLU A 252 19.91 14.35 0.11
C GLU A 252 19.82 13.47 -1.13
N TYR A 253 19.03 12.39 -1.06
CA TYR A 253 18.78 11.54 -2.22
C TYR A 253 18.02 12.31 -3.32
N ALA A 254 16.98 13.06 -2.96
CA ALA A 254 16.21 13.86 -3.92
C ALA A 254 17.09 14.92 -4.63
N GLU A 255 17.97 15.60 -3.88
CA GLU A 255 18.96 16.52 -4.49
C GLU A 255 19.99 15.77 -5.33
N GLY A 256 20.43 14.60 -4.90
CA GLY A 256 21.33 13.73 -5.66
C GLY A 256 20.76 13.29 -7.01
N LEU A 257 19.43 13.13 -7.12
CA LEU A 257 18.77 12.84 -8.40
C LEU A 257 18.93 14.00 -9.39
N LYS A 258 18.75 15.26 -8.95
CA LYS A 258 18.92 16.45 -9.79
C LYS A 258 20.37 16.58 -10.25
N GLN A 259 21.32 16.41 -9.32
CA GLN A 259 22.75 16.41 -9.65
C GLN A 259 23.13 15.30 -10.64
N ALA A 260 22.49 14.13 -10.56
CA ALA A 260 22.71 13.06 -11.53
C ALA A 260 22.20 13.46 -12.93
N VAL A 261 21.06 14.12 -13.04
CA VAL A 261 20.52 14.65 -14.30
C VAL A 261 21.46 15.66 -14.94
N ASP A 262 22.03 16.58 -14.13
CA ASP A 262 23.04 17.55 -14.59
C ASP A 262 24.31 16.86 -15.08
N ARG A 263 24.88 15.96 -14.28
CA ARG A 263 26.09 15.20 -14.58
C ARG A 263 25.95 14.39 -15.89
N LEU A 264 24.76 13.80 -16.11
CA LEU A 264 24.44 13.00 -17.30
C LEU A 264 24.05 13.86 -18.51
N ARG A 265 23.96 15.19 -18.36
CA ARG A 265 23.62 16.16 -19.41
C ARG A 265 22.25 15.90 -20.07
N ILE A 266 21.25 15.51 -19.28
CA ILE A 266 19.87 15.22 -19.73
C ILE A 266 18.83 16.16 -19.12
N VAL A 267 19.22 17.35 -18.67
CA VAL A 267 18.35 18.34 -17.97
C VAL A 267 17.09 18.64 -18.77
N ASN A 268 17.19 18.82 -20.08
CA ASN A 268 16.06 19.14 -20.96
C ASN A 268 15.14 17.94 -21.25
N ARG A 269 15.43 16.79 -20.67
CA ARG A 269 14.76 15.51 -20.94
C ARG A 269 14.13 14.89 -19.68
N VAL A 270 14.44 15.42 -18.48
CA VAL A 270 13.97 14.90 -17.18
C VAL A 270 13.18 15.99 -16.46
N PHE A 271 11.95 15.66 -16.07
CA PHE A 271 11.00 16.58 -15.47
C PHE A 271 10.60 16.07 -14.08
N PHE A 272 10.98 16.82 -13.03
CA PHE A 272 10.55 16.56 -11.67
C PHE A 272 9.26 17.34 -11.41
N LEU A 273 8.13 16.65 -11.24
CA LEU A 273 6.81 17.28 -11.07
C LEU A 273 6.42 17.49 -9.59
N GLY A 274 7.28 17.08 -8.64
CA GLY A 274 6.97 17.15 -7.22
C GLY A 274 5.79 16.25 -6.80
N GLN A 275 5.23 16.52 -5.62
CA GLN A 275 4.02 15.86 -5.16
C GLN A 275 2.82 16.39 -5.95
N ARG A 276 1.94 15.48 -6.39
CA ARG A 276 0.75 15.81 -7.17
C ARG A 276 -0.48 15.15 -6.61
N GLU A 277 -1.62 15.84 -6.74
CA GLU A 277 -2.94 15.31 -6.37
C GLU A 277 -3.62 14.60 -7.54
N ASP A 278 -3.33 15.03 -8.76
CA ASP A 278 -3.86 14.49 -10.02
C ASP A 278 -3.03 13.29 -10.57
N VAL A 279 -2.54 12.45 -9.68
CA VAL A 279 -1.74 11.25 -10.05
C VAL A 279 -2.40 10.39 -11.12
N PRO A 280 -3.74 10.16 -11.10
CA PRO A 280 -4.41 9.42 -12.17
C PRO A 280 -4.22 10.06 -13.55
N ASP A 281 -4.34 11.39 -13.65
CA ASP A 281 -4.22 12.12 -14.91
C ASP A 281 -2.76 12.12 -15.40
N VAL A 282 -1.80 12.33 -14.50
CA VAL A 282 -0.38 12.22 -14.86
C VAL A 282 -0.02 10.80 -15.30
N THR A 283 -0.51 9.77 -14.63
CA THR A 283 -0.25 8.36 -15.02
C THR A 283 -0.76 8.06 -16.42
N ARG A 284 -1.92 8.58 -16.81
CA ARG A 284 -2.47 8.46 -18.18
C ARG A 284 -1.58 9.11 -19.25
N THR A 285 -0.75 10.11 -18.89
CA THR A 285 0.13 10.78 -19.87
C THR A 285 1.29 9.91 -20.30
N LEU A 286 1.65 8.91 -19.51
CA LEU A 286 2.83 8.08 -19.74
C LEU A 286 2.64 7.11 -20.92
N ASP A 287 3.71 6.90 -21.69
CA ASP A 287 3.81 5.82 -22.67
C ASP A 287 4.40 4.55 -22.05
N VAL A 288 5.22 4.72 -21.00
CA VAL A 288 5.76 3.62 -20.19
C VAL A 288 5.80 4.07 -18.73
N ALA A 289 5.12 3.36 -17.84
CA ALA A 289 5.26 3.52 -16.40
C ALA A 289 6.37 2.61 -15.89
N VAL A 290 7.35 3.18 -15.16
CA VAL A 290 8.47 2.42 -14.60
C VAL A 290 8.37 2.35 -13.09
N VAL A 291 8.40 1.13 -12.56
CA VAL A 291 8.45 0.85 -11.11
C VAL A 291 9.73 0.08 -10.80
N ASN A 292 10.83 0.81 -10.63
CA ASN A 292 12.18 0.25 -10.45
C ASN A 292 12.52 0.04 -8.96
N SER A 293 11.60 -0.50 -8.18
CA SER A 293 11.78 -0.69 -6.73
C SER A 293 12.75 -1.83 -6.42
N ARG A 294 13.60 -1.63 -5.40
CA ARG A 294 14.48 -2.68 -4.83
C ARG A 294 13.71 -3.62 -3.89
N ALA A 295 12.61 -3.15 -3.35
CA ALA A 295 11.67 -3.92 -2.52
C ALA A 295 10.29 -3.25 -2.59
N GLU A 296 9.25 -4.04 -2.80
CA GLU A 296 7.89 -3.52 -2.96
C GLU A 296 6.87 -4.47 -2.31
N PRO A 297 6.26 -4.09 -1.18
CA PRO A 297 5.31 -4.97 -0.49
C PRO A 297 4.16 -5.46 -1.35
N PHE A 298 3.62 -4.59 -2.20
CA PHE A 298 2.58 -4.93 -3.17
C PHE A 298 2.89 -4.33 -4.55
N GLY A 299 2.79 -3.00 -4.69
CA GLY A 299 2.97 -2.30 -5.96
C GLY A 299 1.73 -1.55 -6.40
N LEU A 300 1.17 -0.69 -5.54
CA LEU A 300 -0.01 0.12 -5.89
C LEU A 300 0.21 0.89 -7.21
N THR A 301 1.38 1.48 -7.41
CA THR A 301 1.70 2.22 -8.64
C THR A 301 1.73 1.34 -9.89
N VAL A 302 1.96 0.03 -9.74
CA VAL A 302 1.85 -0.94 -10.84
C VAL A 302 0.39 -1.11 -11.24
N VAL A 303 -0.49 -1.45 -10.29
CA VAL A 303 -1.92 -1.63 -10.58
C VAL A 303 -2.59 -0.32 -11.01
N GLU A 304 -2.17 0.82 -10.48
CA GLU A 304 -2.61 2.16 -10.89
C GLU A 304 -2.26 2.45 -12.36
N ALA A 305 -1.02 2.14 -12.79
CA ALA A 305 -0.59 2.30 -14.17
C ALA A 305 -1.34 1.34 -15.12
N MET A 306 -1.44 0.07 -14.74
CA MET A 306 -2.19 -0.93 -15.50
C MET A 306 -3.66 -0.53 -15.68
N ALA A 307 -4.31 -0.02 -14.63
CA ALA A 307 -5.69 0.46 -14.66
C ALA A 307 -5.85 1.70 -15.55
N ALA A 308 -4.87 2.59 -15.56
CA ALA A 308 -4.85 3.77 -16.43
C ALA A 308 -4.61 3.43 -17.93
N GLY A 309 -4.38 2.15 -18.25
CA GLY A 309 -4.04 1.70 -19.60
C GLY A 309 -2.61 2.06 -20.01
N THR A 310 -1.71 2.22 -19.04
CA THR A 310 -0.30 2.52 -19.27
C THR A 310 0.52 1.24 -19.14
N PRO A 311 1.33 0.85 -20.14
CA PRO A 311 2.18 -0.32 -20.04
C PRO A 311 3.25 -0.16 -18.96
N VAL A 312 3.52 -1.24 -18.23
CA VAL A 312 4.39 -1.22 -17.06
C VAL A 312 5.71 -1.93 -17.35
N LEU A 313 6.81 -1.28 -16.99
CA LEU A 313 8.15 -1.85 -16.86
C LEU A 313 8.51 -1.85 -15.38
N ALA A 314 8.67 -3.03 -14.77
CA ALA A 314 8.89 -3.11 -13.33
C ALA A 314 10.00 -4.10 -12.95
N THR A 315 10.64 -3.86 -11.80
CA THR A 315 11.56 -4.85 -11.23
C THR A 315 10.79 -6.05 -10.70
N ALA A 316 11.32 -7.25 -10.96
CA ALA A 316 10.76 -8.52 -10.54
C ALA A 316 11.03 -8.78 -9.05
N VAL A 317 10.43 -7.97 -8.15
CA VAL A 317 10.63 -8.06 -6.70
C VAL A 317 9.31 -8.24 -5.96
N ASP A 318 9.37 -8.95 -4.85
CA ASP A 318 8.30 -9.12 -3.85
C ASP A 318 6.88 -9.19 -4.46
N GLY A 319 5.96 -8.31 -4.04
CA GLY A 319 4.58 -8.25 -4.49
C GLY A 319 4.38 -7.87 -5.96
N ILE A 320 5.35 -7.26 -6.64
CA ILE A 320 5.24 -6.95 -8.08
C ILE A 320 5.11 -8.25 -8.90
N ARG A 321 5.79 -9.33 -8.49
CA ARG A 321 5.70 -10.65 -9.14
C ARG A 321 4.31 -11.29 -9.04
N GLU A 322 3.47 -10.80 -8.16
CA GLU A 322 2.10 -11.29 -7.96
C GLU A 322 1.09 -10.51 -8.83
N ILE A 323 1.52 -9.40 -9.41
CA ILE A 323 0.69 -8.49 -10.22
C ILE A 323 0.99 -8.63 -11.70
N VAL A 324 2.28 -8.71 -12.05
CA VAL A 324 2.75 -8.64 -13.43
C VAL A 324 3.20 -10.01 -13.92
N ASP A 325 2.54 -10.50 -14.96
CA ASP A 325 2.98 -11.62 -15.75
C ASP A 325 3.89 -11.11 -16.87
N HIS A 326 5.18 -11.56 -16.83
CA HIS A 326 6.23 -11.08 -17.74
C HIS A 326 5.88 -11.35 -19.20
N HIS A 327 5.96 -10.31 -20.05
CA HIS A 327 5.57 -10.29 -21.45
C HIS A 327 4.07 -10.49 -21.75
N GLU A 328 3.23 -10.64 -20.70
CA GLU A 328 1.79 -10.73 -20.87
C GLU A 328 1.09 -9.45 -20.39
N THR A 329 1.22 -9.11 -19.10
CA THR A 329 0.57 -7.94 -18.50
C THR A 329 1.54 -6.81 -18.19
N GLY A 330 2.81 -6.98 -18.50
CA GLY A 330 3.87 -6.01 -18.32
C GLY A 330 5.25 -6.61 -18.56
N TRP A 331 6.27 -5.81 -18.38
CA TRP A 331 7.66 -6.22 -18.58
C TRP A 331 8.40 -6.24 -17.23
N LEU A 332 8.83 -7.43 -16.80
CA LEU A 332 9.63 -7.57 -15.58
C LEU A 332 11.13 -7.60 -15.90
N VAL A 333 11.91 -6.87 -15.09
CA VAL A 333 13.37 -6.81 -15.19
C VAL A 333 14.03 -7.05 -13.84
N THR A 334 15.32 -7.42 -13.85
CA THR A 334 16.09 -7.64 -12.63
C THR A 334 16.85 -6.39 -12.15
N SER A 335 16.92 -5.34 -12.91
CA SER A 335 17.68 -4.10 -12.71
C SER A 335 18.90 -3.96 -13.67
N GLY A 336 19.62 -2.85 -13.62
CA GLY A 336 20.81 -2.63 -14.42
C GLY A 336 20.55 -2.63 -15.93
N ASP A 337 21.30 -3.42 -16.69
CA ASP A 337 21.20 -3.45 -18.16
C ASP A 337 19.84 -3.98 -18.64
N ALA A 338 19.21 -4.89 -17.90
CA ALA A 338 17.86 -5.36 -18.21
C ALA A 338 16.81 -4.22 -18.20
N LEU A 339 16.98 -3.21 -17.34
CA LEU A 339 16.13 -2.02 -17.32
C LEU A 339 16.32 -1.19 -18.60
N VAL A 340 17.57 -1.05 -19.08
CA VAL A 340 17.89 -0.35 -20.33
C VAL A 340 17.26 -1.07 -21.53
N ASP A 341 17.37 -2.39 -21.60
CA ASP A 341 16.82 -3.19 -22.69
C ASP A 341 15.29 -3.18 -22.69
N GLY A 342 14.65 -3.27 -21.51
CA GLY A 342 13.21 -3.12 -21.39
C GLY A 342 12.69 -1.76 -21.83
N LEU A 343 13.37 -0.66 -21.44
CA LEU A 343 13.07 0.68 -21.90
C LEU A 343 13.20 0.79 -23.41
N ARG A 344 14.30 0.29 -23.98
CA ARG A 344 14.56 0.32 -25.42
C ARG A 344 13.46 -0.41 -26.20
N SER A 345 13.10 -1.62 -25.78
CA SER A 345 12.07 -2.43 -26.42
C SER A 345 10.71 -1.76 -26.38
N LEU A 346 10.30 -1.25 -25.20
CA LEU A 346 8.99 -0.60 -25.05
C LEU A 346 8.92 0.74 -25.77
N LEU A 347 10.00 1.50 -25.87
CA LEU A 347 9.99 2.78 -26.62
C LEU A 347 10.01 2.56 -28.14
N ALA A 348 10.69 1.51 -28.62
CA ALA A 348 10.79 1.20 -30.05
C ALA A 348 9.48 0.65 -30.64
N ASP A 349 8.69 -0.10 -29.85
CA ASP A 349 7.54 -0.83 -30.35
C ASP A 349 6.22 -0.37 -29.71
N SER A 350 5.42 0.38 -30.48
CA SER A 350 4.11 0.86 -30.06
C SER A 350 3.05 -0.27 -29.98
N ASN A 351 3.18 -1.30 -30.81
CA ASN A 351 2.25 -2.42 -30.81
C ASN A 351 2.43 -3.25 -29.53
N LEU A 352 3.70 -3.48 -29.16
CA LEU A 352 4.04 -4.14 -27.88
C LEU A 352 3.46 -3.38 -26.69
N ARG A 353 3.60 -2.03 -26.67
CA ARG A 353 2.99 -1.22 -25.59
C ARG A 353 1.48 -1.37 -25.53
N THR A 354 0.82 -1.37 -26.67
CA THR A 354 -0.65 -1.52 -26.77
C THR A 354 -1.11 -2.90 -26.33
N GLU A 355 -0.40 -3.95 -26.75
CA GLU A 355 -0.72 -5.33 -26.35
C GLU A 355 -0.60 -5.52 -24.84
N LEU A 356 0.55 -5.17 -24.26
CA LEU A 356 0.79 -5.28 -22.81
C LEU A 356 -0.24 -4.48 -22.00
N SER A 357 -0.52 -3.25 -22.42
CA SER A 357 -1.50 -2.37 -21.78
C SER A 357 -2.92 -2.97 -21.80
N SER A 358 -3.35 -3.52 -22.92
CA SER A 358 -4.69 -4.14 -23.05
C SER A 358 -4.85 -5.36 -22.12
N LYS A 359 -3.86 -6.25 -22.12
CA LYS A 359 -3.85 -7.44 -21.25
C LYS A 359 -3.77 -7.03 -19.77
N ALA A 360 -2.93 -6.03 -19.43
CA ALA A 360 -2.78 -5.47 -18.10
C ALA A 360 -4.10 -4.91 -17.56
N LEU A 361 -4.80 -4.12 -18.36
CA LEU A 361 -6.09 -3.53 -18.01
C LEU A 361 -7.15 -4.61 -17.73
N SER A 362 -7.18 -5.67 -18.55
CA SER A 362 -8.08 -6.81 -18.34
C SER A 362 -7.78 -7.52 -17.02
N SER A 363 -6.49 -7.80 -16.74
CA SER A 363 -6.03 -8.44 -15.50
C SER A 363 -6.41 -7.62 -14.26
N VAL A 364 -6.18 -6.30 -14.28
CA VAL A 364 -6.49 -5.43 -13.15
C VAL A 364 -8.00 -5.36 -12.87
N ARG A 365 -8.82 -5.27 -13.90
CA ARG A 365 -10.28 -5.26 -13.75
C ARG A 365 -10.81 -6.54 -13.09
N THR A 366 -10.18 -7.65 -13.37
CA THR A 366 -10.60 -8.96 -12.83
C THR A 366 -10.05 -9.19 -11.43
N SER A 367 -8.79 -8.82 -11.18
CA SER A 367 -8.05 -9.28 -9.99
C SER A 367 -7.83 -8.21 -8.94
N PHE A 368 -7.81 -6.92 -9.32
CA PHE A 368 -7.40 -5.82 -8.44
C PHE A 368 -8.41 -4.68 -8.39
N ALA A 369 -9.68 -4.92 -8.74
CA ALA A 369 -10.73 -3.92 -8.62
C ALA A 369 -11.12 -3.67 -7.16
N ALA A 370 -11.41 -2.41 -6.81
CA ALA A 370 -11.77 -1.98 -5.46
C ALA A 370 -13.01 -2.70 -4.91
N ASP A 371 -13.99 -3.04 -5.76
CA ASP A 371 -15.23 -3.72 -5.34
C ASP A 371 -14.94 -5.15 -4.88
N ARG A 372 -14.12 -5.90 -5.64
CA ARG A 372 -13.66 -7.24 -5.25
C ARG A 372 -12.89 -7.19 -3.92
N PHE A 373 -11.95 -6.28 -3.82
CA PHE A 373 -11.16 -6.06 -2.61
C PHE A 373 -12.04 -5.79 -1.38
N THR A 374 -13.04 -4.93 -1.54
CA THR A 374 -13.99 -4.63 -0.46
C THR A 374 -14.82 -5.84 -0.10
N ALA A 375 -15.29 -6.61 -1.09
CA ALA A 375 -16.02 -7.86 -0.85
C ALA A 375 -15.18 -8.89 -0.10
N ASP A 376 -13.88 -9.02 -0.43
CA ASP A 376 -12.94 -9.91 0.27
C ASP A 376 -12.79 -9.50 1.75
N PHE A 377 -12.65 -8.20 2.05
CA PHE A 377 -12.62 -7.72 3.44
C PHE A 377 -13.94 -7.95 4.17
N GLN A 378 -15.07 -7.71 3.52
CA GLN A 378 -16.39 -7.95 4.13
C GLN A 378 -16.59 -9.43 4.46
N ASN A 379 -16.16 -10.33 3.56
CA ASN A 379 -16.18 -11.77 3.78
C ASN A 379 -15.25 -12.18 4.93
N PHE A 380 -14.05 -11.60 4.95
CA PHE A 380 -13.09 -11.82 6.02
C PHE A 380 -13.66 -11.40 7.38
N TYR A 381 -14.21 -10.19 7.51
CA TYR A 381 -14.82 -9.75 8.78
C TYR A 381 -15.99 -10.63 9.21
N ARG A 382 -16.86 -11.05 8.29
CA ARG A 382 -17.96 -11.98 8.58
C ARG A 382 -17.43 -13.31 9.12
N SER A 383 -16.38 -13.86 8.52
CA SER A 383 -15.76 -15.11 8.96
C SER A 383 -15.22 -15.02 10.40
N LEU A 384 -14.73 -13.84 10.81
CA LEU A 384 -14.25 -13.60 12.16
C LEU A 384 -15.40 -13.54 13.18
N ALA A 385 -16.51 -12.91 12.84
CA ALA A 385 -17.69 -12.82 13.70
C ALA A 385 -18.30 -14.20 13.96
N THR A 386 -18.48 -15.00 12.90
CA THR A 386 -19.01 -16.38 13.01
C THR A 386 -18.12 -17.26 13.90
N ALA A 387 -16.78 -17.17 13.71
CA ALA A 387 -15.84 -17.92 14.56
C ALA A 387 -15.87 -17.47 16.03
N SER A 388 -16.25 -16.23 16.31
CA SER A 388 -16.43 -15.74 17.69
C SER A 388 -17.71 -16.31 18.34
N ALA A 389 -18.81 -16.42 17.59
CA ALA A 389 -20.07 -16.97 18.05
C ALA A 389 -19.97 -18.46 18.43
N LEU A 390 -19.18 -19.22 17.65
CA LEU A 390 -18.97 -20.67 17.91
C LEU A 390 -18.13 -20.95 19.16
N HIS A 391 -17.37 -19.96 19.66
CA HIS A 391 -16.55 -20.10 20.88
C HIS A 391 -17.22 -19.49 22.12
N ASP A 392 -18.42 -18.94 22.01
CA ASP A 392 -19.22 -18.45 23.15
C ASP A 392 -20.22 -19.53 23.56
N PRO A 393 -20.10 -20.16 24.77
CA PRO A 393 -20.97 -21.23 25.23
C PRO A 393 -22.45 -20.84 25.26
N GLY A 394 -22.75 -19.54 25.46
CA GLY A 394 -24.12 -19.03 25.47
C GLY A 394 -24.77 -18.89 24.09
N GLN A 395 -23.98 -18.66 23.05
CA GLN A 395 -24.48 -18.53 21.67
C GLN A 395 -24.51 -19.87 20.92
N LYS A 396 -23.72 -20.84 21.33
CA LYS A 396 -23.73 -22.19 20.79
C LYS A 396 -25.11 -22.83 20.94
N PHE A 397 -25.74 -22.67 22.08
CA PHE A 397 -27.08 -23.18 22.40
C PHE A 397 -28.16 -22.52 21.54
N ALA A 398 -28.04 -21.22 21.25
CA ALA A 398 -29.00 -20.49 20.39
C ALA A 398 -28.89 -20.83 18.90
N LEU A 399 -27.70 -21.21 18.44
CA LEU A 399 -27.48 -21.65 17.06
C LEU A 399 -27.96 -23.10 16.84
N GLU A 400 -27.71 -23.98 17.82
CA GLU A 400 -28.19 -25.37 17.76
C GLU A 400 -29.73 -25.44 17.82
N VAL A 401 -30.37 -24.54 18.56
CA VAL A 401 -31.84 -24.44 18.61
C VAL A 401 -32.43 -23.90 17.32
N LYS A 402 -31.72 -23.02 16.58
CA LYS A 402 -32.16 -22.53 15.27
C LYS A 402 -31.97 -23.56 14.13
N LEU A 403 -30.91 -24.37 14.19
CA LEU A 403 -30.65 -25.41 13.20
C LEU A 403 -31.48 -26.68 13.43
N SER A 404 -32.12 -26.82 14.57
CA SER A 404 -33.05 -27.91 14.84
C SER A 404 -34.52 -27.53 14.65
N ALA A 405 -34.82 -26.31 14.20
CA ALA A 405 -36.18 -25.79 13.95
C ALA A 405 -36.48 -25.56 12.46
N ASP A 406 -35.52 -25.80 11.57
CA ASP A 406 -35.65 -25.91 10.12
C ASP A 406 -35.42 -27.38 9.70
#